data_6cb241d4bc7703f40ec61d813d5dfda8
#
_entry.id   6cb241d4bc7703f40ec61d813d5dfda8
#
_cell.length_a   1.000
_cell.length_b   1.000
_cell.length_c   1.000
_cell.angle_alpha   90.00
_cell.angle_beta   90.00
_cell.angle_gamma   90.00
#
_symmetry.space_group_name_H-M   'P 1'
#
loop_
_entity.id
_entity.type
_entity.pdbx_description
1 polymer ?
#
loop_
_entity_poly.entity_id
_entity_poly.type
_entity_poly.pdbx_seq_one_letter_code
_entity_poly.pdbx_strand_id
1 'polypeptide(L)'
;MKWHLKCSTLVVKLFIASVLICLAATPSGAETTPLQELIGRANDQVAKFVEQFSDVKCTEHVTQEKFKADGKVELKEESTYDYLVILTNAGGEISLDESRLAVHEQRKDEKKGVSMLVSNGFATLFLVFHPYYSSGFEFTDLGEDTINGRKFSKVQFKHIAGMRSPAALALRGREYPLDLAGVAWIDAATGIIGKIDAGLATSMEDIGLKSMRSEVQFQPVPFKNSKDTYWFPAQASVEVETPRQHWRNTHNFTDYKQFSVSTEEKVASK
;
A
#
# COMPACT_ATOMS: atom_id res chain seq x y z
N MET A 1 -28.64 -38.22 -79.99
CA MET A 1 -29.46 -37.89 -78.79
C MET A 1 -28.60 -37.15 -77.83
N LYS A 2 -28.76 -35.77 -77.81
CA LYS A 2 -27.88 -34.85 -77.05
C LYS A 2 -28.58 -34.52 -75.73
N TRP A 3 -27.88 -34.73 -74.59
CA TRP A 3 -28.28 -34.27 -73.31
C TRP A 3 -27.20 -33.29 -72.83
N HIS A 4 -27.57 -32.02 -72.70
CA HIS A 4 -26.72 -30.96 -72.16
C HIS A 4 -26.86 -30.88 -70.64
N LEU A 5 -25.78 -31.03 -69.93
CA LEU A 5 -25.65 -30.69 -68.53
C LEU A 5 -25.78 -29.14 -68.37
N LYS A 6 -26.81 -28.69 -67.71
CA LYS A 6 -26.89 -27.38 -67.09
C LYS A 6 -26.93 -27.52 -65.57
N CYS A 7 -25.81 -27.58 -64.97
CA CYS A 7 -25.74 -27.48 -63.50
C CYS A 7 -24.32 -27.06 -63.08
N SER A 8 -24.00 -25.76 -63.07
CA SER A 8 -22.73 -25.31 -62.50
C SER A 8 -22.67 -23.83 -62.12
N THR A 9 -23.76 -23.07 -62.08
CA THR A 9 -23.69 -21.64 -61.75
C THR A 9 -24.38 -21.22 -60.45
N LEU A 10 -25.05 -22.15 -59.78
CA LEU A 10 -25.81 -21.82 -58.54
C LEU A 10 -24.98 -22.08 -57.27
N VAL A 11 -24.01 -22.99 -57.29
CA VAL A 11 -23.22 -23.38 -56.11
C VAL A 11 -22.11 -22.37 -55.80
N VAL A 12 -21.54 -21.71 -56.81
CA VAL A 12 -20.45 -20.72 -56.64
C VAL A 12 -20.94 -19.40 -56.01
N LYS A 13 -22.20 -19.03 -56.21
CA LYS A 13 -22.74 -17.78 -55.62
C LYS A 13 -23.11 -17.91 -54.15
N LEU A 14 -23.33 -19.10 -53.60
CA LEU A 14 -23.62 -19.31 -52.17
C LEU A 14 -22.38 -19.34 -51.32
N PHE A 15 -21.21 -19.71 -51.88
CA PHE A 15 -19.94 -19.73 -51.10
C PHE A 15 -19.31 -18.36 -50.91
N ILE A 16 -19.56 -17.40 -51.78
CA ILE A 16 -19.05 -16.02 -51.68
C ILE A 16 -19.83 -15.21 -50.63
N ALA A 17 -21.10 -15.51 -50.41
CA ALA A 17 -21.92 -14.78 -49.38
C ALA A 17 -21.57 -15.22 -47.92
N SER A 18 -21.04 -16.44 -47.72
CA SER A 18 -20.68 -16.94 -46.37
C SER A 18 -19.33 -16.47 -45.85
N VAL A 19 -18.42 -15.99 -46.72
CA VAL A 19 -17.08 -15.53 -46.30
C VAL A 19 -17.07 -14.03 -45.88
N LEU A 20 -18.08 -13.27 -46.24
CA LEU A 20 -18.12 -11.82 -45.91
C LEU A 20 -18.75 -11.48 -44.57
N ILE A 21 -19.26 -12.45 -43.80
CA ILE A 21 -19.91 -12.20 -42.49
C ILE A 21 -18.93 -12.36 -41.30
N CYS A 22 -17.72 -12.89 -41.53
CA CYS A 22 -16.75 -13.13 -40.44
C CYS A 22 -15.73 -11.99 -40.17
N LEU A 23 -15.88 -10.80 -40.74
CA LEU A 23 -14.87 -9.74 -40.63
C LEU A 23 -15.34 -8.50 -39.85
N ALA A 24 -16.31 -8.61 -38.96
CA ALA A 24 -16.73 -7.49 -38.12
C ALA A 24 -16.81 -7.86 -36.62
N ALA A 25 -15.95 -8.79 -36.16
CA ALA A 25 -15.66 -8.86 -34.73
C ALA A 25 -14.51 -7.89 -34.46
N THR A 26 -14.82 -6.58 -34.41
CA THR A 26 -13.92 -5.64 -33.71
C THR A 26 -13.77 -6.18 -32.29
N PRO A 27 -12.52 -6.37 -31.78
CA PRO A 27 -12.35 -6.63 -30.36
C PRO A 27 -12.98 -5.45 -29.66
N SER A 28 -14.07 -5.67 -28.94
CA SER A 28 -14.64 -4.74 -27.99
C SER A 28 -13.55 -4.54 -26.95
N GLY A 29 -12.73 -3.51 -27.11
CA GLY A 29 -11.83 -3.09 -26.03
C GLY A 29 -12.73 -2.88 -24.82
N ALA A 30 -12.48 -3.62 -23.74
CA ALA A 30 -13.21 -3.44 -22.51
C ALA A 30 -13.06 -1.96 -22.12
N GLU A 31 -14.16 -1.20 -22.11
CA GLU A 31 -14.15 0.18 -21.64
C GLU A 31 -13.65 0.19 -20.19
N THR A 32 -12.56 0.90 -19.96
CA THR A 32 -11.98 1.05 -18.62
C THR A 32 -12.99 1.83 -17.78
N THR A 33 -13.36 1.29 -16.63
CA THR A 33 -14.28 2.00 -15.73
C THR A 33 -13.56 3.18 -15.04
N PRO A 34 -14.29 4.23 -14.61
CA PRO A 34 -13.70 5.34 -13.87
C PRO A 34 -12.91 4.89 -12.63
N LEU A 35 -13.36 3.84 -11.96
CA LEU A 35 -12.63 3.24 -10.82
C LEU A 35 -11.30 2.61 -11.28
N GLN A 36 -11.29 1.86 -12.37
CA GLN A 36 -10.06 1.26 -12.90
C GLN A 36 -9.03 2.32 -13.30
N GLU A 37 -9.47 3.42 -13.89
CA GLU A 37 -8.60 4.55 -14.21
C GLU A 37 -8.02 5.21 -12.96
N LEU A 38 -8.84 5.39 -11.92
CA LEU A 38 -8.39 5.92 -10.63
C LEU A 38 -7.34 5.01 -9.98
N ILE A 39 -7.60 3.69 -9.95
CA ILE A 39 -6.64 2.70 -9.43
C ILE A 39 -5.35 2.71 -10.27
N GLY A 40 -5.45 2.81 -11.59
CA GLY A 40 -4.28 2.95 -12.46
C GLY A 40 -3.42 4.16 -12.10
N ARG A 41 -4.02 5.34 -11.91
CA ARG A 41 -3.31 6.56 -11.45
C ARG A 41 -2.69 6.36 -10.06
N ALA A 42 -3.41 5.73 -9.14
CA ALA A 42 -2.88 5.44 -7.80
C ALA A 42 -1.69 4.47 -7.86
N ASN A 43 -1.76 3.44 -8.71
CA ASN A 43 -0.66 2.50 -8.92
C ASN A 43 0.61 3.21 -9.42
N ASP A 44 0.47 4.06 -10.44
CA ASP A 44 1.60 4.83 -11.00
C ASP A 44 2.19 5.79 -9.96
N GLN A 45 1.32 6.43 -9.17
CA GLN A 45 1.75 7.35 -8.13
C GLN A 45 2.47 6.64 -6.99
N VAL A 46 1.98 5.47 -6.57
CA VAL A 46 2.60 4.68 -5.51
C VAL A 46 3.94 4.09 -5.97
N ALA A 47 4.07 3.64 -7.21
CA ALA A 47 5.35 3.17 -7.73
C ALA A 47 6.43 4.27 -7.66
N LYS A 48 6.10 5.50 -8.07
CA LYS A 48 6.99 6.67 -7.94
C LYS A 48 7.30 7.02 -6.49
N PHE A 49 6.28 6.97 -5.64
CA PHE A 49 6.42 7.31 -4.23
C PHE A 49 7.39 6.36 -3.50
N VAL A 50 7.35 5.06 -3.80
CA VAL A 50 8.23 4.06 -3.20
C VAL A 50 9.70 4.40 -3.44
N GLU A 51 10.06 4.80 -4.67
CA GLU A 51 11.40 5.24 -5.01
C GLU A 51 11.80 6.51 -4.23
N GLN A 52 10.90 7.47 -4.13
CA GLN A 52 11.14 8.73 -3.42
C GLN A 52 11.25 8.55 -1.91
N PHE A 53 10.47 7.63 -1.34
CA PHE A 53 10.44 7.41 0.10
C PHE A 53 11.74 6.77 0.61
N SER A 54 12.42 5.97 -0.21
CA SER A 54 13.72 5.39 0.13
C SER A 54 14.86 6.41 0.17
N ASP A 55 14.66 7.62 -0.40
CA ASP A 55 15.65 8.70 -0.44
C ASP A 55 15.45 9.76 0.66
N VAL A 56 14.57 9.49 1.61
CA VAL A 56 14.28 10.44 2.70
C VAL A 56 14.43 9.79 4.07
N LYS A 57 14.79 10.62 5.03
CA LYS A 57 14.67 10.33 6.45
C LYS A 57 13.83 11.39 7.14
N CYS A 58 13.25 11.03 8.27
CA CYS A 58 12.50 11.98 9.09
C CYS A 58 12.68 11.70 10.59
N THR A 59 12.18 12.59 11.42
CA THR A 59 12.04 12.35 12.85
C THR A 59 10.69 11.71 13.12
N GLU A 60 10.68 10.56 13.78
CA GLU A 60 9.49 9.84 14.23
C GLU A 60 9.34 9.96 15.74
N HIS A 61 8.20 10.50 16.18
CA HIS A 61 7.80 10.51 17.59
C HIS A 61 6.75 9.44 17.81
N VAL A 62 7.04 8.48 18.68
CA VAL A 62 6.15 7.35 18.96
C VAL A 62 5.60 7.46 20.37
N THR A 63 4.27 7.42 20.47
CA THR A 63 3.55 7.22 21.74
C THR A 63 2.98 5.81 21.73
N GLN A 64 3.36 5.00 22.70
CA GLN A 64 2.87 3.64 22.88
C GLN A 64 1.99 3.58 24.13
N GLU A 65 0.79 3.06 23.99
CA GLU A 65 -0.18 2.94 25.06
C GLU A 65 -0.66 1.50 25.20
N LYS A 66 -0.70 1.00 26.42
CA LYS A 66 -1.34 -0.24 26.78
C LYS A 66 -2.61 0.06 27.60
N PHE A 67 -3.70 -0.59 27.24
CA PHE A 67 -5.00 -0.38 27.88
C PHE A 67 -5.36 -1.53 28.82
N LYS A 68 -6.05 -1.17 29.91
CA LYS A 68 -6.76 -2.10 30.78
C LYS A 68 -8.07 -2.55 30.13
N ALA A 69 -8.70 -3.57 30.69
CA ALA A 69 -10.00 -4.06 30.23
C ALA A 69 -11.13 -3.00 30.30
N ASP A 70 -11.00 -1.99 31.17
CA ASP A 70 -11.93 -0.88 31.29
C ASP A 70 -11.65 0.28 30.31
N GLY A 71 -10.69 0.10 29.40
CA GLY A 71 -10.30 1.09 28.38
C GLY A 71 -9.37 2.20 28.90
N LYS A 72 -8.98 2.19 30.17
CA LYS A 72 -8.02 3.17 30.70
C LYS A 72 -6.58 2.81 30.33
N VAL A 73 -5.75 3.82 30.11
CA VAL A 73 -4.32 3.62 29.88
C VAL A 73 -3.69 3.00 31.13
N GLU A 74 -3.06 1.84 30.96
CA GLU A 74 -2.26 1.16 31.99
C GLU A 74 -0.81 1.61 31.97
N LEU A 75 -0.24 1.74 30.78
CA LEU A 75 1.14 2.11 30.54
C LEU A 75 1.21 3.03 29.34
N LYS A 76 2.04 4.07 29.43
CA LYS A 76 2.35 4.98 28.33
C LYS A 76 3.85 5.17 28.24
N GLU A 77 4.42 5.01 27.05
CA GLU A 77 5.82 5.28 26.73
C GLU A 77 5.94 6.19 25.54
N GLU A 78 6.96 7.04 25.53
CA GLU A 78 7.24 7.96 24.43
C GLU A 78 8.69 7.79 23.99
N SER A 79 8.92 7.74 22.70
CA SER A 79 10.22 7.56 22.10
C SER A 79 10.37 8.45 20.85
N THR A 80 11.62 8.78 20.52
CA THR A 80 11.94 9.56 19.32
C THR A 80 13.05 8.87 18.54
N TYR A 81 12.86 8.75 17.23
CA TYR A 81 13.78 8.07 16.35
C TYR A 81 14.13 8.92 15.13
N ASP A 82 15.35 8.78 14.65
CA ASP A 82 15.67 8.98 13.24
C ASP A 82 15.08 7.79 12.48
N TYR A 83 14.12 8.04 11.60
CA TYR A 83 13.36 7.05 10.87
C TYR A 83 13.67 7.12 9.38
N LEU A 84 13.87 5.99 8.78
CA LEU A 84 14.02 5.83 7.33
C LEU A 84 13.42 4.51 6.87
N VAL A 85 13.04 4.47 5.59
CA VAL A 85 12.56 3.27 4.91
C VAL A 85 13.59 2.85 3.87
N ILE A 86 13.92 1.57 3.87
CA ILE A 86 14.87 0.97 2.94
C ILE A 86 14.07 0.16 1.93
N LEU A 87 14.16 0.56 0.67
CA LEU A 87 13.58 -0.20 -0.43
C LEU A 87 14.50 -1.37 -0.79
N THR A 88 13.95 -2.57 -0.77
CA THR A 88 14.60 -3.77 -1.28
C THR A 88 13.82 -4.29 -2.48
N ASN A 89 14.51 -4.45 -3.61
CA ASN A 89 13.96 -5.08 -4.81
C ASN A 89 14.84 -6.28 -5.16
N ALA A 90 14.42 -7.47 -4.75
CA ALA A 90 15.12 -8.72 -4.98
C ALA A 90 14.28 -9.64 -5.88
N GLY A 91 14.76 -9.90 -7.10
CA GLY A 91 14.08 -10.82 -8.02
C GLY A 91 12.68 -10.40 -8.46
N GLY A 92 12.37 -9.09 -8.41
CA GLY A 92 11.07 -8.53 -8.72
C GLY A 92 10.12 -8.47 -7.52
N GLU A 93 10.53 -8.96 -6.36
CA GLU A 93 9.80 -8.77 -5.11
C GLU A 93 10.19 -7.44 -4.47
N ILE A 94 9.19 -6.64 -4.12
CA ILE A 94 9.36 -5.34 -3.50
C ILE A 94 9.03 -5.46 -2.02
N SER A 95 9.99 -5.11 -1.18
CA SER A 95 9.78 -4.94 0.26
C SER A 95 10.30 -3.59 0.73
N LEU A 96 9.71 -3.09 1.80
CA LEU A 96 10.13 -1.88 2.47
C LEU A 96 10.45 -2.23 3.92
N ASP A 97 11.72 -2.06 4.29
CA ASP A 97 12.21 -2.28 5.64
C ASP A 97 12.30 -0.94 6.38
N GLU A 98 11.70 -0.89 7.56
CA GLU A 98 11.72 0.31 8.40
C GLU A 98 12.92 0.26 9.36
N SER A 99 13.72 1.32 9.36
CA SER A 99 14.86 1.49 10.26
C SER A 99 14.62 2.63 11.24
N ARG A 100 14.87 2.38 12.51
CA ARG A 100 14.74 3.32 13.64
C ARG A 100 16.03 3.39 14.44
N LEU A 101 16.63 4.58 14.46
CA LEU A 101 17.80 4.87 15.29
C LEU A 101 17.35 5.80 16.42
N ALA A 102 17.50 5.38 17.66
CA ALA A 102 17.13 6.20 18.82
C ALA A 102 17.95 7.49 18.84
N VAL A 103 17.28 8.66 18.90
CA VAL A 103 17.94 9.98 18.92
C VAL A 103 18.59 10.26 20.26
N HIS A 104 18.10 9.66 21.34
CA HIS A 104 18.69 9.75 22.68
C HIS A 104 18.89 8.34 23.23
N GLU A 105 20.04 8.11 23.87
CA GLU A 105 20.20 6.91 24.71
C GLU A 105 19.09 6.95 25.77
N GLN A 106 18.12 6.06 25.65
CA GLN A 106 17.15 5.86 26.72
C GLN A 106 17.97 5.55 27.97
N ARG A 107 17.83 6.38 29.00
CA ARG A 107 18.41 6.09 30.33
C ARG A 107 18.01 4.64 30.64
N LYS A 108 19.01 3.79 30.76
CA LYS A 108 18.87 2.40 31.26
C LYS A 108 18.49 2.45 32.74
N ASP A 109 17.31 2.95 33.06
CA ASP A 109 16.65 2.58 34.29
C ASP A 109 16.06 1.20 34.04
N GLU A 110 16.85 0.20 34.42
CA GLU A 110 16.56 -1.24 34.36
C GLU A 110 15.40 -1.65 35.27
N LYS A 111 14.29 -1.00 35.20
CA LYS A 111 13.02 -1.65 35.52
C LYS A 111 12.68 -2.47 34.29
N LYS A 112 12.60 -3.81 34.45
CA LYS A 112 12.13 -4.77 33.45
C LYS A 112 10.93 -4.15 32.72
N GLY A 113 11.19 -3.39 31.65
CA GLY A 113 10.15 -2.77 30.84
C GLY A 113 9.30 -3.90 30.28
N VAL A 114 8.01 -3.77 30.41
CA VAL A 114 7.07 -4.61 29.68
C VAL A 114 7.44 -4.43 28.21
N SER A 115 7.75 -5.54 27.52
CA SER A 115 8.03 -5.48 26.09
C SER A 115 6.84 -4.85 25.38
N MET A 116 7.02 -3.63 24.89
CA MET A 116 6.00 -2.92 24.13
C MET A 116 5.90 -3.52 22.74
N LEU A 117 4.70 -3.52 22.18
CA LEU A 117 4.50 -3.95 20.81
C LEU A 117 5.18 -2.95 19.86
N VAL A 118 6.17 -3.42 19.12
CA VAL A 118 6.77 -2.65 18.02
C VAL A 118 5.93 -2.89 16.77
N SER A 119 5.36 -1.84 16.21
CA SER A 119 4.60 -1.91 14.96
C SER A 119 5.47 -1.47 13.80
N ASN A 120 5.60 -2.34 12.80
CA ASN A 120 6.28 -2.07 11.53
C ASN A 120 5.28 -2.23 10.37
N GLY A 121 5.59 -1.64 9.22
CA GLY A 121 4.82 -1.82 7.99
C GLY A 121 3.57 -0.97 7.88
N PHE A 122 3.17 -0.22 8.92
CA PHE A 122 1.99 0.64 8.87
C PHE A 122 2.17 1.82 7.89
N ALA A 123 3.39 2.39 7.84
CA ALA A 123 3.72 3.46 6.89
C ALA A 123 3.77 2.96 5.45
N THR A 124 3.78 1.66 5.24
CA THR A 124 3.85 1.02 3.92
C THR A 124 2.50 0.48 3.43
N LEU A 125 1.39 0.77 4.12
CA LEU A 125 0.05 0.33 3.69
C LEU A 125 -0.35 0.82 2.30
N PHE A 126 0.25 1.91 1.80
CA PHE A 126 0.05 2.36 0.43
C PHE A 126 0.48 1.32 -0.63
N LEU A 127 1.32 0.32 -0.26
CA LEU A 127 1.70 -0.78 -1.15
C LEU A 127 0.51 -1.62 -1.63
N VAL A 128 -0.65 -1.56 -0.97
CA VAL A 128 -1.91 -2.12 -1.50
C VAL A 128 -2.18 -1.62 -2.92
N PHE A 129 -1.79 -0.37 -3.21
CA PHE A 129 -1.92 0.27 -4.52
C PHE A 129 -0.65 0.20 -5.38
N HIS A 130 0.40 -0.50 -4.94
CA HIS A 130 1.57 -0.73 -5.79
C HIS A 130 1.25 -1.76 -6.89
N PRO A 131 1.69 -1.58 -8.16
CA PRO A 131 1.38 -2.51 -9.25
C PRO A 131 1.69 -3.98 -8.94
N TYR A 132 2.72 -4.22 -8.12
CA TYR A 132 3.12 -5.57 -7.69
C TYR A 132 2.09 -6.26 -6.78
N TYR A 133 1.33 -5.49 -5.98
CA TYR A 133 0.37 -6.02 -5.01
C TYR A 133 -1.09 -5.78 -5.40
N SER A 134 -1.40 -4.74 -6.16
CA SER A 134 -2.77 -4.27 -6.39
C SER A 134 -3.69 -5.32 -7.02
N SER A 135 -3.15 -6.23 -7.83
CA SER A 135 -3.92 -7.37 -8.38
C SER A 135 -4.37 -8.37 -7.31
N GLY A 136 -3.82 -8.31 -6.11
CA GLY A 136 -4.23 -9.11 -4.95
C GLY A 136 -5.41 -8.52 -4.17
N PHE A 137 -6.01 -7.43 -4.66
CA PHE A 137 -7.10 -6.74 -3.97
C PHE A 137 -8.30 -6.50 -4.89
N GLU A 138 -9.48 -6.61 -4.30
CA GLU A 138 -10.73 -6.11 -4.89
C GLU A 138 -10.92 -4.65 -4.47
N PHE A 139 -11.33 -3.79 -5.41
CA PHE A 139 -11.59 -2.37 -5.17
C PHE A 139 -13.06 -2.03 -5.45
N THR A 140 -13.65 -1.19 -4.57
CA THR A 140 -15.03 -0.72 -4.69
C THR A 140 -15.07 0.79 -4.46
N ASP A 141 -15.72 1.51 -5.35
CA ASP A 141 -15.97 2.94 -5.21
C ASP A 141 -17.03 3.18 -4.13
N LEU A 142 -16.71 4.03 -3.16
CA LEU A 142 -17.62 4.48 -2.09
C LEU A 142 -18.05 5.95 -2.27
N GLY A 143 -17.76 6.55 -3.43
CA GLY A 143 -18.04 7.94 -3.71
C GLY A 143 -16.98 8.92 -3.22
N GLU A 144 -17.34 10.17 -3.02
CA GLU A 144 -16.44 11.25 -2.63
C GLU A 144 -16.50 11.53 -1.12
N ASP A 145 -15.40 12.06 -0.59
CA ASP A 145 -15.28 12.57 0.77
C ASP A 145 -14.38 13.80 0.79
N THR A 146 -14.41 14.57 1.88
CA THR A 146 -13.60 15.79 2.02
C THR A 146 -12.77 15.72 3.30
N ILE A 147 -11.45 15.79 3.15
CA ILE A 147 -10.50 15.85 4.26
C ILE A 147 -9.78 17.20 4.20
N ASN A 148 -9.86 17.98 5.28
CA ASN A 148 -9.20 19.29 5.39
C ASN A 148 -9.51 20.24 4.20
N GLY A 149 -10.75 20.22 3.70
CA GLY A 149 -11.19 21.04 2.58
C GLY A 149 -10.78 20.55 1.20
N ARG A 150 -10.08 19.44 1.08
CA ARG A 150 -9.69 18.79 -0.17
C ARG A 150 -10.59 17.59 -0.45
N LYS A 151 -11.09 17.48 -1.69
CA LYS A 151 -11.90 16.35 -2.13
C LYS A 151 -11.05 15.15 -2.50
N PHE A 152 -11.51 13.98 -2.12
CA PHE A 152 -10.93 12.68 -2.44
C PHE A 152 -12.03 11.71 -2.89
N SER A 153 -11.67 10.81 -3.80
CA SER A 153 -12.46 9.59 -4.05
C SER A 153 -12.16 8.60 -2.93
N LYS A 154 -13.22 8.05 -2.37
CA LYS A 154 -13.15 7.07 -1.29
C LYS A 154 -13.26 5.67 -1.88
N VAL A 155 -12.22 4.88 -1.76
CA VAL A 155 -12.11 3.54 -2.35
C VAL A 155 -11.94 2.50 -1.26
N GLN A 156 -12.87 1.56 -1.18
CA GLN A 156 -12.71 0.36 -0.37
C GLN A 156 -11.78 -0.61 -1.09
N PHE A 157 -10.92 -1.27 -0.31
CA PHE A 157 -10.12 -2.40 -0.78
C PHE A 157 -10.28 -3.60 0.15
N LYS A 158 -10.17 -4.80 -0.43
CA LYS A 158 -10.21 -6.07 0.29
C LYS A 158 -9.26 -7.06 -0.34
N HIS A 159 -8.39 -7.64 0.48
CA HIS A 159 -7.45 -8.66 0.03
C HIS A 159 -8.19 -9.91 -0.49
N ILE A 160 -7.71 -10.46 -1.59
CA ILE A 160 -8.18 -11.72 -2.18
C ILE A 160 -7.37 -12.84 -1.54
N ALA A 161 -8.04 -13.73 -0.83
CA ALA A 161 -7.40 -14.83 -0.11
C ALA A 161 -6.46 -15.65 -1.02
N GLY A 162 -5.24 -15.90 -0.53
CA GLY A 162 -4.21 -16.66 -1.26
C GLY A 162 -3.39 -15.82 -2.26
N MET A 163 -3.74 -14.55 -2.48
CA MET A 163 -2.93 -13.64 -3.28
C MET A 163 -1.81 -13.00 -2.41
N ARG A 164 -0.91 -12.25 -3.05
CA ARG A 164 0.15 -11.53 -2.33
C ARG A 164 -0.42 -10.42 -1.45
N SER A 165 0.05 -10.34 -0.22
CA SER A 165 -0.26 -9.24 0.69
C SER A 165 1.01 -8.43 0.98
N PRO A 166 0.94 -7.09 1.03
CA PRO A 166 2.09 -6.25 1.40
C PRO A 166 2.39 -6.30 2.91
N ALA A 167 1.54 -6.91 3.71
CA ALA A 167 1.68 -6.99 5.15
C ALA A 167 1.69 -8.43 5.64
N ALA A 168 2.55 -8.71 6.61
CA ALA A 168 2.63 -10.00 7.28
C ALA A 168 2.88 -9.81 8.79
N LEU A 169 2.38 -10.73 9.59
CA LEU A 169 2.71 -10.83 11.00
C LEU A 169 3.84 -11.86 11.17
N ALA A 170 4.99 -11.42 11.64
CA ALA A 170 6.08 -12.31 12.02
C ALA A 170 5.87 -12.81 13.46
N LEU A 171 5.65 -14.11 13.64
CA LEU A 171 5.46 -14.71 14.95
C LEU A 171 6.26 -16.02 15.06
N ARG A 172 7.15 -16.10 16.05
CA ARG A 172 7.99 -17.29 16.34
C ARG A 172 8.73 -17.81 15.10
N GLY A 173 9.29 -16.92 14.29
CA GLY A 173 10.05 -17.26 13.08
C GLY A 173 9.21 -17.73 11.90
N ARG A 174 7.88 -17.54 11.96
CA ARG A 174 6.96 -17.75 10.84
C ARG A 174 6.30 -16.44 10.45
N GLU A 175 6.09 -16.25 9.18
CA GLU A 175 5.33 -15.13 8.63
C GLU A 175 3.92 -15.59 8.27
N TYR A 176 2.95 -14.77 8.69
CA TYR A 176 1.53 -14.98 8.43
C TYR A 176 1.05 -13.79 7.60
N PRO A 177 0.80 -13.96 6.29
CA PRO A 177 0.23 -12.89 5.47
C PRO A 177 -1.08 -12.40 6.08
N LEU A 178 -1.26 -11.07 6.11
CA LEU A 178 -2.45 -10.46 6.66
C LEU A 178 -3.48 -10.24 5.55
N ASP A 179 -4.69 -10.77 5.76
CA ASP A 179 -5.84 -10.45 4.92
C ASP A 179 -6.35 -9.06 5.29
N LEU A 180 -5.89 -8.04 4.56
CA LEU A 180 -6.24 -6.65 4.82
C LEU A 180 -7.55 -6.27 4.14
N ALA A 181 -8.37 -5.49 4.84
CA ALA A 181 -9.47 -4.74 4.26
C ALA A 181 -9.46 -3.32 4.80
N GLY A 182 -9.92 -2.38 3.99
CA GLY A 182 -9.88 -0.99 4.41
C GLY A 182 -10.46 -0.02 3.41
N VAL A 183 -10.16 1.25 3.64
CA VAL A 183 -10.57 2.36 2.78
C VAL A 183 -9.39 3.29 2.57
N ALA A 184 -9.22 3.74 1.34
CA ALA A 184 -8.27 4.77 0.97
C ALA A 184 -8.99 6.01 0.42
N TRP A 185 -8.45 7.17 0.69
CA TRP A 185 -8.88 8.46 0.15
C TRP A 185 -7.86 8.90 -0.89
N ILE A 186 -8.26 8.86 -2.16
CA ILE A 186 -7.38 9.05 -3.31
C ILE A 186 -7.82 10.31 -4.06
N ASP A 187 -6.88 11.21 -4.32
CA ASP A 187 -7.13 12.37 -5.18
C ASP A 187 -7.40 11.90 -6.61
N ALA A 188 -8.60 12.18 -7.12
CA ALA A 188 -9.04 11.67 -8.40
C ALA A 188 -8.21 12.16 -9.60
N ALA A 189 -7.63 13.35 -9.51
CA ALA A 189 -6.85 13.94 -10.59
C ALA A 189 -5.42 13.39 -10.63
N THR A 190 -4.81 13.15 -9.47
CA THR A 190 -3.37 12.85 -9.35
C THR A 190 -3.06 11.41 -8.96
N GLY A 191 -4.03 10.67 -8.40
CA GLY A 191 -3.80 9.35 -7.82
C GLY A 191 -3.09 9.39 -6.45
N ILE A 192 -2.83 10.57 -5.90
CA ILE A 192 -2.19 10.72 -4.59
C ILE A 192 -3.11 10.21 -3.49
N ILE A 193 -2.57 9.39 -2.61
CA ILE A 193 -3.28 8.89 -1.44
C ILE A 193 -3.12 9.89 -0.30
N GLY A 194 -4.23 10.41 0.23
CA GLY A 194 -4.25 11.33 1.36
C GLY A 194 -4.42 10.64 2.71
N LYS A 195 -5.09 9.49 2.72
CA LYS A 195 -5.35 8.70 3.93
C LYS A 195 -5.61 7.24 3.58
N ILE A 196 -5.18 6.33 4.44
CA ILE A 196 -5.56 4.91 4.42
C ILE A 196 -6.00 4.51 5.82
N ASP A 197 -7.11 3.78 5.90
CA ASP A 197 -7.60 3.14 7.11
C ASP A 197 -7.78 1.65 6.80
N ALA A 198 -7.01 0.79 7.42
CA ALA A 198 -6.96 -0.64 7.13
C ALA A 198 -6.96 -1.47 8.41
N GLY A 199 -7.47 -2.68 8.31
CA GLY A 199 -7.42 -3.66 9.38
C GLY A 199 -7.49 -5.08 8.85
N LEU A 200 -7.54 -6.04 9.75
CA LEU A 200 -7.78 -7.43 9.39
C LEU A 200 -9.20 -7.57 8.83
N ALA A 201 -9.31 -8.22 7.68
CA ALA A 201 -10.61 -8.62 7.13
C ALA A 201 -11.29 -9.69 8.01
N THR A 202 -10.47 -10.52 8.66
CA THR A 202 -10.91 -11.60 9.54
C THR A 202 -9.94 -11.71 10.72
N SER A 203 -10.47 -12.00 11.91
CA SER A 203 -9.68 -12.26 13.11
C SER A 203 -8.76 -13.48 12.91
N MET A 204 -7.57 -13.44 13.52
CA MET A 204 -6.56 -14.51 13.50
C MET A 204 -6.34 -15.03 14.93
N GLU A 205 -7.42 -15.38 15.63
CA GLU A 205 -7.39 -15.78 17.06
C GLU A 205 -6.62 -17.08 17.29
N ASP A 206 -6.52 -17.94 16.29
CA ASP A 206 -5.70 -19.17 16.30
C ASP A 206 -4.22 -18.90 16.54
N ILE A 207 -3.72 -17.74 16.11
CA ILE A 207 -2.35 -17.27 16.39
C ILE A 207 -2.32 -16.18 17.48
N GLY A 208 -3.47 -15.86 18.10
CA GLY A 208 -3.57 -14.91 19.20
C GLY A 208 -3.76 -13.44 18.78
N LEU A 209 -4.19 -13.17 17.55
CA LEU A 209 -4.49 -11.83 17.06
C LEU A 209 -6.00 -11.68 16.86
N LYS A 210 -6.66 -10.93 17.74
CA LYS A 210 -8.11 -10.72 17.71
C LYS A 210 -8.48 -9.63 16.70
N SER A 211 -7.80 -8.48 16.76
CA SER A 211 -7.98 -7.40 15.81
C SER A 211 -6.67 -6.62 15.62
N MET A 212 -6.54 -6.05 14.43
CA MET A 212 -5.51 -5.05 14.12
C MET A 212 -6.16 -4.01 13.20
N ARG A 213 -5.95 -2.75 13.52
CA ARG A 213 -6.35 -1.61 12.68
C ARG A 213 -5.20 -0.63 12.60
N SER A 214 -5.00 -0.08 11.43
CA SER A 214 -4.01 0.97 11.21
C SER A 214 -4.64 2.09 10.38
N GLU A 215 -4.42 3.33 10.81
CA GLU A 215 -4.76 4.52 10.07
C GLU A 215 -3.48 5.28 9.75
N VAL A 216 -3.28 5.65 8.48
CA VAL A 216 -2.15 6.47 8.05
C VAL A 216 -2.68 7.69 7.33
N GLN A 217 -2.24 8.88 7.77
CA GLN A 217 -2.53 10.15 7.13
C GLN A 217 -1.27 10.68 6.47
N PHE A 218 -1.41 11.15 5.24
CA PHE A 218 -0.32 11.71 4.44
C PHE A 218 -0.47 13.23 4.33
N GLN A 219 0.65 13.91 4.21
CA GLN A 219 0.70 15.36 4.03
C GLN A 219 1.71 15.76 2.95
N PRO A 220 1.50 16.92 2.30
CA PRO A 220 2.47 17.46 1.36
C PRO A 220 3.72 17.92 2.13
N VAL A 221 4.88 17.50 1.67
CA VAL A 221 6.20 17.87 2.20
C VAL A 221 7.01 18.55 1.10
N PRO A 222 7.27 19.86 1.20
CA PRO A 222 8.13 20.56 0.27
C PRO A 222 9.61 20.35 0.61
N PHE A 223 10.44 20.11 -0.40
CA PHE A 223 11.89 20.10 -0.25
C PHE A 223 12.51 21.33 -0.92
N LYS A 224 13.53 21.92 -0.27
CA LYS A 224 14.14 23.18 -0.71
C LYS A 224 14.70 23.15 -2.14
N ASN A 225 15.13 21.98 -2.60
CA ASN A 225 15.79 21.79 -3.90
C ASN A 225 14.89 21.09 -4.94
N SER A 226 13.62 20.87 -4.64
CA SER A 226 12.65 20.27 -5.56
C SER A 226 11.52 21.24 -5.86
N LYS A 227 11.05 21.25 -7.11
CA LYS A 227 9.81 21.93 -7.50
C LYS A 227 8.58 21.05 -7.20
N ASP A 228 8.80 19.77 -6.95
CA ASP A 228 7.75 18.80 -6.70
C ASP A 228 7.43 18.78 -5.20
N THR A 229 6.16 18.58 -4.91
CA THR A 229 5.66 18.36 -3.54
C THR A 229 5.34 16.89 -3.40
N TYR A 230 6.01 16.23 -2.48
CA TYR A 230 5.79 14.82 -2.18
C TYR A 230 4.80 14.68 -1.01
N TRP A 231 4.05 13.60 -1.01
CA TRP A 231 3.13 13.29 0.09
C TRP A 231 3.71 12.17 0.93
N PHE A 232 4.11 12.49 2.15
CA PHE A 232 4.68 11.54 3.10
C PHE A 232 3.76 11.35 4.31
N PRO A 233 3.90 10.25 5.06
CA PRO A 233 3.15 10.05 6.30
C PRO A 233 3.31 11.25 7.24
N ALA A 234 2.20 11.77 7.73
CA ALA A 234 2.17 12.77 8.79
C ALA A 234 1.99 12.11 10.14
N GLN A 235 1.04 11.18 10.17
CA GLN A 235 0.69 10.43 11.36
C GLN A 235 0.28 9.02 10.95
N ALA A 236 0.64 8.05 11.78
CA ALA A 236 0.10 6.70 11.71
C ALA A 236 -0.35 6.26 13.11
N SER A 237 -1.46 5.51 13.17
CA SER A 237 -1.94 4.89 14.40
C SER A 237 -2.13 3.42 14.14
N VAL A 238 -1.58 2.56 14.99
CA VAL A 238 -1.77 1.11 14.94
C VAL A 238 -2.37 0.65 16.25
N GLU A 239 -3.51 0.01 16.16
CA GLU A 239 -4.21 -0.56 17.32
C GLU A 239 -4.29 -2.07 17.16
N VAL A 240 -3.87 -2.80 18.19
CA VAL A 240 -3.81 -4.26 18.19
C VAL A 240 -4.48 -4.80 19.45
N GLU A 241 -5.39 -5.74 19.27
CA GLU A 241 -6.06 -6.46 20.35
C GLU A 241 -5.77 -7.96 20.25
N THR A 242 -5.33 -8.50 21.38
CA THR A 242 -5.18 -9.94 21.61
C THR A 242 -6.17 -10.36 22.73
N PRO A 243 -6.38 -11.65 23.02
CA PRO A 243 -7.25 -12.08 24.14
C PRO A 243 -6.82 -11.53 25.51
N ARG A 244 -5.58 -11.05 25.65
CA ARG A 244 -5.01 -10.62 26.93
C ARG A 244 -4.55 -9.18 26.99
N GLN A 245 -4.39 -8.54 25.83
CA GLN A 245 -3.73 -7.22 25.75
C GLN A 245 -4.38 -6.38 24.67
N HIS A 246 -4.44 -5.08 24.91
CA HIS A 246 -4.88 -4.08 23.97
C HIS A 246 -3.82 -2.96 23.94
N TRP A 247 -3.29 -2.66 22.76
CA TRP A 247 -2.22 -1.72 22.53
C TRP A 247 -2.60 -0.72 21.45
N ARG A 248 -2.11 0.52 21.59
CA ARG A 248 -2.13 1.53 20.54
C ARG A 248 -0.78 2.19 20.43
N ASN A 249 -0.24 2.25 19.23
CA ASN A 249 0.94 3.03 18.90
C ASN A 249 0.51 4.19 18.00
N THR A 250 0.91 5.41 18.38
CA THR A 250 0.71 6.61 17.54
C THR A 250 2.08 7.14 17.15
N HIS A 251 2.29 7.28 15.85
CA HIS A 251 3.53 7.73 15.25
C HIS A 251 3.29 9.08 14.59
N ASN A 252 4.10 10.08 14.89
CA ASN A 252 4.06 11.39 14.25
C ASN A 252 5.39 11.62 13.55
N PHE A 253 5.34 11.98 12.26
CA PHE A 253 6.50 12.16 11.41
C PHE A 253 6.72 13.61 11.09
N THR A 254 7.93 14.09 11.34
CA THR A 254 8.34 15.48 11.14
C THR A 254 9.73 15.56 10.53
N ASP A 255 10.16 16.76 10.16
CA ASP A 255 11.54 17.07 9.75
C ASP A 255 12.08 16.19 8.61
N TYR A 256 11.27 15.97 7.59
CA TYR A 256 11.66 15.24 6.40
C TYR A 256 12.88 15.86 5.72
N LYS A 257 13.90 15.05 5.46
CA LYS A 257 15.15 15.43 4.81
C LYS A 257 15.47 14.45 3.69
N GLN A 258 15.66 14.96 2.50
CA GLN A 258 16.16 14.17 1.39
C GLN A 258 17.66 13.99 1.49
N PHE A 259 18.18 12.81 1.22
CA PHE A 259 19.59 12.50 1.12
C PHE A 259 19.87 11.85 -0.23
N SER A 260 21.07 12.08 -0.76
CA SER A 260 21.57 11.35 -1.91
C SER A 260 22.82 10.56 -1.48
N VAL A 261 22.87 9.30 -1.85
CA VAL A 261 24.09 8.49 -1.66
C VAL A 261 24.97 8.70 -2.88
N SER A 262 26.05 9.50 -2.75
CA SER A 262 27.08 9.56 -3.77
C SER A 262 28.20 8.60 -3.42
N THR A 263 28.41 7.56 -4.23
CA THR A 263 29.59 6.69 -4.16
C THR A 263 30.70 7.30 -5.00
N GLU A 264 31.70 7.93 -4.36
CA GLU A 264 32.96 8.27 -5.02
C GLU A 264 33.90 7.06 -5.01
N GLU A 265 34.05 6.41 -6.13
CA GLU A 265 35.08 5.37 -6.31
C GLU A 265 36.44 6.07 -6.51
N LYS A 266 37.26 6.16 -5.47
CA LYS A 266 38.66 6.57 -5.61
C LYS A 266 39.46 5.41 -6.21
N VAL A 267 39.62 5.41 -7.52
CA VAL A 267 40.59 4.55 -8.19
C VAL A 267 41.97 5.05 -7.80
N ALA A 268 42.67 4.32 -6.94
CA ALA A 268 44.07 4.57 -6.66
C ALA A 268 44.87 4.25 -7.92
N SER A 269 45.37 5.27 -8.61
CA SER A 269 46.36 5.10 -9.66
C SER A 269 47.68 4.62 -9.04
N LYS A 270 48.15 3.45 -9.51
CA LYS A 270 49.49 2.92 -9.20
C LYS A 270 50.55 3.68 -9.98
#